data_cbdbb9120be1ba1c477301f649cb6274
#
_entry.id   cbdbb9120be1ba1c477301f649cb6274
#
_cell.length_a   1.000
_cell.length_b   1.000
_cell.length_c   1.000
_cell.angle_alpha   90.00
_cell.angle_beta   90.00
_cell.angle_gamma   90.00
#
_symmetry.space_group_name_H-M   'P 1'
#
loop_
_entity.id
_entity.type
_entity.pdbx_description
1 polymer ?
#
loop_
_entity_poly.entity_id
_entity_poly.type
_entity_poly.pdbx_seq_one_letter_code
_entity_poly.pdbx_strand_id
1 'polypeptide(L)'
;DAYNKRLVKQVEVLSVHEENKESSANIVVYGVDFEAHKQPHARIGVMVRLAGGGFKMKKMKVTKDDDLGKKTRNHAYDGWVVDRVWKDLGNDISRIHFTNGTELAEGASHGADKKAVFREQIRLTISQHFKKKEHLKTQGIKVLSLFFIDRVANYQNENGLIRRLFIECYDEEYRKKYGKAPVNVAAVHNGYFAKTGKGEWTNSEAAMLKNAEIFDLIMRDKERLLSFDEPLEFIFSHSALGVGWDNPNIFNICTLNETESVI
;
A
#
# COMPACT_ATOMS: atom_id res chain seq x y z
N ASP A 1 -25.49 -14.25 -16.44
CA ASP A 1 -24.45 -13.61 -15.66
C ASP A 1 -24.61 -13.98 -14.19
N ALA A 2 -23.50 -14.43 -13.56
CA ALA A 2 -23.48 -14.94 -12.19
C ALA A 2 -23.87 -13.84 -11.16
N TYR A 3 -23.55 -12.58 -11.43
CA TYR A 3 -23.95 -11.45 -10.60
C TYR A 3 -25.47 -11.25 -10.59
N ASN A 4 -26.10 -11.23 -11.76
CA ASN A 4 -27.56 -11.08 -11.88
C ASN A 4 -28.31 -12.23 -11.22
N LYS A 5 -27.70 -13.42 -11.17
CA LYS A 5 -28.21 -14.59 -10.45
C LYS A 5 -27.89 -14.57 -8.95
N ARG A 6 -27.23 -13.51 -8.44
CA ARG A 6 -26.79 -13.34 -7.03
C ARG A 6 -25.85 -14.44 -6.53
N LEU A 7 -25.09 -15.08 -7.42
CA LEU A 7 -24.11 -16.13 -7.09
C LEU A 7 -22.77 -15.56 -6.69
N VAL A 8 -22.46 -14.32 -7.09
CA VAL A 8 -21.22 -13.61 -6.76
C VAL A 8 -21.52 -12.15 -6.37
N LYS A 9 -20.64 -11.56 -5.57
CA LYS A 9 -20.71 -10.15 -5.23
C LYS A 9 -20.30 -9.28 -6.42
N GLN A 10 -20.87 -8.09 -6.54
CA GLN A 10 -20.36 -7.06 -7.43
C GLN A 10 -19.01 -6.56 -6.91
N VAL A 11 -18.04 -6.52 -7.81
CA VAL A 11 -16.74 -5.91 -7.54
C VAL A 11 -16.75 -4.49 -8.11
N GLU A 12 -16.52 -3.51 -7.24
CA GLU A 12 -16.31 -2.11 -7.59
C GLU A 12 -14.85 -1.76 -7.26
N VAL A 13 -14.12 -1.26 -8.24
CA VAL A 13 -12.72 -0.85 -8.06
C VAL A 13 -12.67 0.67 -7.92
N LEU A 14 -12.22 1.14 -6.76
CA LEU A 14 -11.92 2.54 -6.51
C LEU A 14 -10.40 2.73 -6.61
N SER A 15 -9.97 3.58 -7.52
CA SER A 15 -8.56 3.93 -7.69
C SER A 15 -8.32 5.33 -7.15
N VAL A 16 -7.28 5.49 -6.35
CA VAL A 16 -6.76 6.80 -5.96
C VAL A 16 -5.67 7.15 -6.95
N HIS A 17 -5.89 8.19 -7.72
CA HIS A 17 -4.87 8.78 -8.58
C HIS A 17 -4.40 10.07 -7.91
N GLU A 18 -3.08 10.22 -7.77
CA GLU A 18 -2.50 11.50 -7.46
C GLU A 18 -2.73 12.40 -8.69
N GLU A 19 -3.41 13.54 -8.52
CA GLU A 19 -3.41 14.58 -9.53
C GLU A 19 -1.96 15.03 -9.67
N ASN A 20 -1.32 14.62 -10.77
CA ASN A 20 0.05 14.96 -11.07
C ASN A 20 0.17 16.48 -11.14
N LYS A 21 0.66 17.08 -10.07
CA LYS A 21 1.13 18.44 -10.13
C LYS A 21 2.28 18.44 -11.13
N GLU A 22 2.13 19.13 -12.24
CA GLU A 22 3.16 19.29 -13.29
C GLU A 22 4.53 19.71 -12.76
N SER A 23 4.59 20.09 -11.49
CA SER A 23 5.75 20.64 -10.78
C SER A 23 6.58 19.62 -9.99
N SER A 24 6.23 18.34 -9.93
CA SER A 24 7.02 17.37 -9.16
C SER A 24 7.67 16.31 -10.04
N ALA A 25 8.98 16.11 -9.84
CA ALA A 25 9.76 15.07 -10.51
C ALA A 25 9.45 13.70 -9.87
N ASN A 26 8.44 13.01 -10.36
CA ASN A 26 8.10 11.67 -9.91
C ASN A 26 9.02 10.62 -10.54
N ILE A 27 9.82 9.93 -9.72
CA ILE A 27 10.74 8.86 -10.16
C ILE A 27 10.49 7.62 -9.32
N VAL A 28 10.35 6.47 -9.96
CA VAL A 28 10.30 5.15 -9.31
C VAL A 28 11.46 4.31 -9.82
N VAL A 29 12.24 3.69 -8.94
CA VAL A 29 13.38 2.84 -9.34
C VAL A 29 12.96 1.37 -9.26
N TYR A 30 12.94 0.68 -10.41
CA TYR A 30 12.56 -0.74 -10.51
C TYR A 30 13.75 -1.69 -10.43
N GLY A 31 14.97 -1.21 -10.52
CA GLY A 31 16.20 -1.99 -10.44
C GLY A 31 17.29 -1.48 -11.36
N VAL A 32 18.45 -2.13 -11.26
CA VAL A 32 19.62 -1.86 -12.10
C VAL A 32 20.03 -3.16 -12.78
N ASP A 33 20.21 -3.11 -14.08
CA ASP A 33 20.67 -4.24 -14.87
C ASP A 33 22.15 -4.02 -15.27
N PHE A 34 22.94 -5.11 -15.18
CA PHE A 34 24.34 -5.18 -15.58
C PHE A 34 24.45 -6.18 -16.71
N GLU A 35 24.81 -5.73 -17.89
CA GLU A 35 25.11 -6.58 -19.03
C GLU A 35 26.63 -6.55 -19.28
N ALA A 36 27.23 -7.73 -19.57
CA ALA A 36 28.65 -7.80 -19.88
C ALA A 36 29.02 -6.84 -21.02
N HIS A 37 30.09 -6.09 -20.84
CA HIS A 37 30.60 -5.09 -21.79
C HIS A 37 29.69 -3.90 -22.10
N LYS A 38 28.62 -3.68 -21.32
CA LYS A 38 27.74 -2.50 -21.44
C LYS A 38 27.77 -1.67 -20.16
N GLN A 39 27.43 -0.39 -20.30
CA GLN A 39 27.23 0.46 -19.12
C GLN A 39 26.04 -0.02 -18.31
N PRO A 40 26.13 0.00 -16.97
CA PRO A 40 24.99 -0.27 -16.11
C PRO A 40 23.82 0.65 -16.45
N HIS A 41 22.61 0.13 -16.46
CA HIS A 41 21.44 0.94 -16.68
C HIS A 41 20.38 0.70 -15.59
N ALA A 42 19.76 1.77 -15.13
CA ALA A 42 18.63 1.69 -14.23
C ALA A 42 17.33 1.62 -15.03
N ARG A 43 16.41 0.80 -14.55
CA ARG A 43 15.01 0.81 -15.00
C ARG A 43 14.24 1.71 -14.06
N ILE A 44 13.72 2.81 -14.59
CA ILE A 44 12.96 3.80 -13.81
C ILE A 44 11.60 4.08 -14.44
N GLY A 45 10.62 4.44 -13.59
CA GLY A 45 9.37 5.03 -14.01
C GLY A 45 9.42 6.54 -13.85
N VAL A 46 8.99 7.27 -14.86
CA VAL A 46 8.98 8.74 -14.88
C VAL A 46 7.77 9.27 -15.65
N MET A 47 7.34 10.48 -15.33
CA MET A 47 6.24 11.16 -16.03
C MET A 47 6.73 11.76 -17.34
N VAL A 48 6.26 11.23 -18.47
CA VAL A 48 6.63 11.69 -19.81
C VAL A 48 5.50 12.55 -20.40
N ARG A 49 5.85 13.71 -20.95
CA ARG A 49 4.91 14.57 -21.67
C ARG A 49 4.50 13.90 -22.98
N LEU A 50 3.19 13.85 -23.23
CA LEU A 50 2.63 13.28 -24.46
C LEU A 50 2.56 14.34 -25.58
N ALA A 51 2.63 13.91 -26.84
CA ALA A 51 2.55 14.81 -27.99
C ALA A 51 1.21 15.57 -28.08
N GLY A 52 0.12 14.97 -27.60
CA GLY A 52 -1.21 15.59 -27.54
C GLY A 52 -1.48 16.42 -26.28
N GLY A 53 -0.45 16.69 -25.46
CA GLY A 53 -0.60 17.32 -24.13
C GLY A 53 -0.83 16.29 -23.02
N GLY A 54 -0.69 16.75 -21.77
CA GLY A 54 -0.78 15.88 -20.58
C GLY A 54 0.47 15.03 -20.34
N PHE A 55 0.43 14.24 -19.26
CA PHE A 55 1.55 13.43 -18.79
C PHE A 55 1.12 11.99 -18.57
N LYS A 56 2.07 11.05 -18.76
CA LYS A 56 1.85 9.62 -18.48
C LYS A 56 3.10 9.02 -17.86
N MET A 57 2.93 8.21 -16.84
CA MET A 57 4.01 7.40 -16.26
C MET A 57 4.50 6.40 -17.32
N LYS A 58 5.80 6.39 -17.59
CA LYS A 58 6.43 5.41 -18.50
C LYS A 58 7.67 4.82 -17.86
N LYS A 59 7.87 3.52 -18.07
CA LYS A 59 9.12 2.84 -17.75
C LYS A 59 10.14 3.13 -18.82
N MET A 60 11.36 3.47 -18.42
CA MET A 60 12.50 3.66 -19.33
C MET A 60 13.80 3.17 -18.71
N LYS A 61 14.76 2.89 -19.59
CA LYS A 61 16.14 2.60 -19.20
C LYS A 61 16.94 3.90 -19.25
N VAL A 62 17.75 4.12 -18.22
CA VAL A 62 18.65 5.26 -18.11
C VAL A 62 20.06 4.81 -17.72
N THR A 63 21.04 5.48 -18.30
CA THR A 63 22.47 5.26 -18.05
C THR A 63 23.10 6.54 -17.55
N LYS A 64 24.37 6.48 -17.17
CA LYS A 64 25.15 7.69 -16.87
C LYS A 64 25.01 8.74 -17.97
N ASP A 65 24.96 10.01 -17.57
CA ASP A 65 24.80 11.23 -18.40
C ASP A 65 23.43 11.39 -19.09
N ASP A 66 22.47 10.48 -18.83
CA ASP A 66 21.09 10.67 -19.28
C ASP A 66 20.40 11.81 -18.55
N ASP A 67 19.89 12.76 -19.31
CA ASP A 67 19.12 13.92 -18.83
C ASP A 67 17.62 13.60 -18.89
N LEU A 68 16.99 13.50 -17.73
CA LEU A 68 15.57 13.14 -17.64
C LEU A 68 14.67 14.25 -18.18
N GLY A 69 15.02 15.53 -18.05
CA GLY A 69 14.25 16.64 -18.61
C GLY A 69 14.11 16.50 -20.12
N LYS A 70 15.23 16.21 -20.81
CA LYS A 70 15.26 15.99 -22.26
C LYS A 70 14.53 14.70 -22.67
N LYS A 71 14.77 13.57 -21.96
CA LYS A 71 14.15 12.27 -22.28
C LYS A 71 12.65 12.25 -22.09
N THR A 72 12.15 12.96 -21.08
CA THR A 72 10.71 12.98 -20.74
C THR A 72 9.97 14.14 -21.38
N ARG A 73 10.67 15.17 -21.88
CA ARG A 73 10.10 16.45 -22.32
C ARG A 73 9.27 17.12 -21.20
N ASN A 74 9.66 16.91 -19.95
CA ASN A 74 8.97 17.41 -18.78
C ASN A 74 9.93 18.25 -17.92
N HIS A 75 9.66 19.54 -17.82
CA HIS A 75 10.48 20.49 -17.07
C HIS A 75 10.58 20.19 -15.55
N ALA A 76 9.69 19.36 -15.01
CA ALA A 76 9.83 18.89 -13.64
C ALA A 76 11.15 18.13 -13.39
N TYR A 77 11.76 17.59 -14.46
CA TYR A 77 13.05 16.90 -14.39
C TYR A 77 14.23 17.73 -14.86
N ASP A 78 14.10 19.05 -14.98
CA ASP A 78 15.24 19.91 -15.31
C ASP A 78 16.28 19.80 -14.18
N GLY A 79 17.54 19.51 -14.55
CA GLY A 79 18.62 19.24 -13.60
C GLY A 79 18.70 17.81 -13.06
N TRP A 80 17.80 16.90 -13.49
CA TRP A 80 17.89 15.48 -13.15
C TRP A 80 18.72 14.73 -14.21
N VAL A 81 20.02 14.82 -14.07
CA VAL A 81 20.98 14.09 -14.92
C VAL A 81 21.54 12.91 -14.14
N VAL A 82 21.59 11.74 -14.75
CA VAL A 82 22.12 10.53 -14.08
C VAL A 82 23.64 10.67 -13.96
N ASP A 83 24.16 10.73 -12.72
CA ASP A 83 25.58 10.75 -12.45
C ASP A 83 26.19 9.34 -12.46
N ARG A 84 25.56 8.41 -11.75
CA ARG A 84 25.98 7.00 -11.75
C ARG A 84 24.86 6.03 -11.40
N VAL A 85 25.05 4.83 -11.87
CA VAL A 85 24.21 3.66 -11.58
C VAL A 85 25.11 2.53 -11.11
N TRP A 86 24.82 1.93 -9.97
CA TRP A 86 25.64 0.84 -9.42
C TRP A 86 24.83 -0.11 -8.54
N LYS A 87 25.45 -1.22 -8.20
CA LYS A 87 24.96 -2.16 -7.20
C LYS A 87 25.92 -2.17 -6.02
N ASP A 88 25.39 -2.01 -4.83
CA ASP A 88 26.16 -2.09 -3.60
C ASP A 88 26.42 -3.58 -3.29
N LEU A 89 27.68 -3.98 -3.35
CA LEU A 89 28.10 -5.36 -3.15
C LEU A 89 27.94 -5.86 -1.70
N GLY A 90 27.81 -4.92 -0.73
CA GLY A 90 27.67 -5.28 0.68
C GLY A 90 26.26 -5.72 1.06
N ASN A 91 25.23 -5.15 0.43
CA ASN A 91 23.82 -5.40 0.74
C ASN A 91 22.98 -5.81 -0.47
N ASP A 92 23.61 -6.01 -1.63
CA ASP A 92 22.99 -6.41 -2.90
C ASP A 92 21.90 -5.44 -3.41
N ILE A 93 21.94 -4.16 -3.00
CA ILE A 93 20.98 -3.15 -3.36
C ILE A 93 21.45 -2.34 -4.56
N SER A 94 20.61 -2.28 -5.60
CA SER A 94 20.83 -1.40 -6.76
C SER A 94 20.53 0.06 -6.41
N ARG A 95 21.35 0.99 -6.93
CA ARG A 95 21.22 2.43 -6.66
C ARG A 95 21.43 3.26 -7.92
N ILE A 96 20.76 4.40 -7.97
CA ILE A 96 20.95 5.46 -8.95
C ILE A 96 21.20 6.80 -8.24
N HIS A 97 22.20 7.53 -8.68
CA HIS A 97 22.52 8.88 -8.17
C HIS A 97 22.38 9.91 -9.32
N PHE A 98 21.83 11.04 -8.98
CA PHE A 98 21.64 12.17 -9.88
C PHE A 98 22.55 13.34 -9.54
N THR A 99 22.92 14.14 -10.53
CA THR A 99 23.81 15.31 -10.35
C THR A 99 23.27 16.36 -9.39
N ASN A 100 21.96 16.38 -9.13
CA ASN A 100 21.33 17.25 -8.14
C ASN A 100 21.51 16.76 -6.69
N GLY A 101 22.31 15.70 -6.47
CA GLY A 101 22.58 15.12 -5.16
C GLY A 101 21.56 14.07 -4.67
N THR A 102 20.51 13.82 -5.43
CA THR A 102 19.50 12.81 -5.06
C THR A 102 20.02 11.39 -5.34
N GLU A 103 19.94 10.52 -4.35
CA GLU A 103 20.22 9.09 -4.47
C GLU A 103 18.96 8.28 -4.19
N LEU A 104 18.65 7.32 -5.06
CA LEU A 104 17.50 6.42 -4.91
C LEU A 104 17.95 4.97 -5.00
N ALA A 105 17.45 4.13 -4.09
CA ALA A 105 17.65 2.70 -4.11
C ALA A 105 16.57 1.99 -4.94
N GLU A 106 16.82 0.76 -5.33
CA GLU A 106 15.80 -0.12 -5.91
C GLU A 106 14.56 -0.19 -5.00
N GLY A 107 13.38 -0.06 -5.61
CA GLY A 107 12.10 0.04 -4.89
C GLY A 107 11.80 1.42 -4.29
N ALA A 108 12.75 2.37 -4.31
CA ALA A 108 12.50 3.74 -3.86
C ALA A 108 11.78 4.57 -4.92
N SER A 109 11.09 5.60 -4.46
CA SER A 109 10.50 6.63 -5.33
C SER A 109 10.79 8.03 -4.80
N HIS A 110 10.79 9.00 -5.70
CA HIS A 110 10.91 10.43 -5.43
C HIS A 110 9.72 11.17 -6.04
N GLY A 111 9.23 12.20 -5.35
CA GLY A 111 8.19 13.11 -5.87
C GLY A 111 6.75 12.63 -5.71
N ALA A 112 6.49 11.33 -5.57
CA ALA A 112 5.17 10.84 -5.19
C ALA A 112 4.95 11.01 -3.69
N ASP A 113 3.93 11.73 -3.27
CA ASP A 113 3.53 11.75 -1.86
C ASP A 113 2.77 10.45 -1.52
N LYS A 114 3.52 9.35 -1.41
CA LYS A 114 2.98 8.04 -1.02
C LYS A 114 2.15 8.10 0.25
N LYS A 115 2.53 8.98 1.18
CA LYS A 115 1.78 9.17 2.41
C LYS A 115 0.40 9.73 2.14
N ALA A 116 0.28 10.71 1.22
CA ALA A 116 -0.99 11.27 0.83
C ALA A 116 -1.86 10.24 0.10
N VAL A 117 -1.27 9.46 -0.80
CA VAL A 117 -1.97 8.37 -1.52
C VAL A 117 -2.47 7.31 -0.53
N PHE A 118 -1.61 6.80 0.37
CA PHE A 118 -2.02 5.83 1.38
C PHE A 118 -3.10 6.39 2.30
N ARG A 119 -2.97 7.65 2.73
CA ARG A 119 -3.98 8.32 3.55
C ARG A 119 -5.34 8.31 2.85
N GLU A 120 -5.39 8.69 1.57
CA GLU A 120 -6.64 8.74 0.82
C GLU A 120 -7.22 7.35 0.57
N GLN A 121 -6.40 6.35 0.23
CA GLN A 121 -6.84 4.95 0.09
C GLN A 121 -7.44 4.40 1.38
N ILE A 122 -6.77 4.65 2.52
CA ILE A 122 -7.25 4.24 3.84
C ILE A 122 -8.56 4.96 4.19
N ARG A 123 -8.60 6.28 4.00
CA ARG A 123 -9.78 7.11 4.26
C ARG A 123 -11.00 6.64 3.46
N LEU A 124 -10.84 6.42 2.15
CA LEU A 124 -11.90 5.92 1.28
C LEU A 124 -12.39 4.54 1.70
N THR A 125 -11.47 3.63 2.05
CA THR A 125 -11.82 2.28 2.51
C THR A 125 -12.65 2.33 3.80
N ILE A 126 -12.26 3.17 4.77
CA ILE A 126 -13.00 3.36 6.02
C ILE A 126 -14.39 3.97 5.73
N SER A 127 -14.46 4.99 4.87
CA SER A 127 -15.72 5.62 4.49
C SER A 127 -16.69 4.62 3.85
N GLN A 128 -16.22 3.79 2.92
CA GLN A 128 -17.01 2.73 2.29
C GLN A 128 -17.41 1.62 3.29
N HIS A 129 -16.51 1.27 4.20
CA HIS A 129 -16.82 0.34 5.29
C HIS A 129 -18.02 0.83 6.11
N PHE A 130 -18.01 2.08 6.56
CA PHE A 130 -19.11 2.63 7.36
C PHE A 130 -20.42 2.67 6.59
N LYS A 131 -20.40 3.01 5.29
CA LYS A 131 -21.61 2.98 4.45
C LYS A 131 -22.20 1.56 4.36
N LYS A 132 -21.35 0.57 4.06
CA LYS A 132 -21.78 -0.84 3.97
C LYS A 132 -22.23 -1.39 5.31
N LYS A 133 -21.54 -1.05 6.40
CA LYS A 133 -21.89 -1.46 7.76
C LYS A 133 -23.30 -1.02 8.14
N GLU A 134 -23.70 0.22 7.85
CA GLU A 134 -25.07 0.69 8.12
C GLU A 134 -26.10 -0.06 7.30
N HIS A 135 -25.83 -0.23 6.00
CA HIS A 135 -26.77 -0.90 5.11
C HIS A 135 -26.97 -2.37 5.49
N LEU A 136 -25.88 -3.09 5.82
CA LEU A 136 -25.91 -4.52 6.07
C LEU A 136 -26.24 -4.90 7.54
N LYS A 137 -26.07 -3.95 8.47
CA LYS A 137 -26.41 -4.17 9.87
C LYS A 137 -27.87 -4.55 10.09
N THR A 138 -28.79 -3.95 9.34
CA THR A 138 -30.23 -4.24 9.41
C THR A 138 -30.56 -5.65 8.91
N GLN A 139 -29.65 -6.27 8.16
CA GLN A 139 -29.75 -7.65 7.66
C GLN A 139 -29.01 -8.65 8.56
N GLY A 140 -28.47 -8.21 9.71
CA GLY A 140 -27.69 -9.07 10.61
C GLY A 140 -26.29 -9.41 10.08
N ILE A 141 -25.78 -8.67 9.10
CA ILE A 141 -24.49 -8.96 8.45
C ILE A 141 -23.42 -7.99 8.96
N LYS A 142 -22.38 -8.52 9.58
CA LYS A 142 -21.18 -7.77 9.97
C LYS A 142 -20.28 -7.55 8.76
N VAL A 143 -19.76 -6.33 8.60
CA VAL A 143 -18.84 -5.96 7.54
C VAL A 143 -17.40 -6.05 8.05
N LEU A 144 -16.53 -6.67 7.26
CA LEU A 144 -15.08 -6.69 7.47
C LEU A 144 -14.39 -6.00 6.28
N SER A 145 -13.25 -5.38 6.57
CA SER A 145 -12.37 -4.77 5.55
C SER A 145 -10.94 -5.31 5.70
N LEU A 146 -10.30 -5.63 4.57
CA LEU A 146 -8.97 -6.20 4.50
C LEU A 146 -8.01 -5.21 3.85
N PHE A 147 -6.88 -4.97 4.50
CA PHE A 147 -5.77 -4.20 3.98
C PHE A 147 -4.57 -5.11 3.71
N PHE A 148 -4.12 -5.15 2.47
CA PHE A 148 -2.84 -5.74 2.12
C PHE A 148 -1.75 -4.69 2.17
N ILE A 149 -0.67 -4.99 2.90
CA ILE A 149 0.49 -4.10 3.06
C ILE A 149 1.76 -4.83 2.60
N ASP A 150 2.72 -4.11 2.06
CA ASP A 150 3.99 -4.66 1.58
C ASP A 150 5.06 -4.79 2.67
N ARG A 151 4.98 -3.99 3.73
CA ARG A 151 5.92 -4.02 4.86
C ARG A 151 5.21 -4.13 6.20
N VAL A 152 5.42 -5.26 6.86
CA VAL A 152 4.84 -5.55 8.17
C VAL A 152 5.19 -4.47 9.20
N ALA A 153 6.41 -3.93 9.17
CA ALA A 153 6.88 -2.87 10.07
C ALA A 153 6.04 -1.58 9.97
N ASN A 154 5.44 -1.28 8.80
CA ASN A 154 4.57 -0.11 8.62
C ASN A 154 3.28 -0.19 9.44
N TYR A 155 2.93 -1.36 9.95
CA TYR A 155 1.75 -1.57 10.78
C TYR A 155 2.09 -2.12 12.18
N GLN A 156 3.00 -3.08 12.31
CA GLN A 156 3.34 -3.71 13.60
C GLN A 156 3.94 -2.72 14.59
N ASN A 157 4.82 -1.83 14.11
CA ASN A 157 5.38 -0.79 14.95
C ASN A 157 4.28 0.21 15.36
N GLU A 158 4.26 0.60 16.63
CA GLU A 158 3.29 1.60 17.13
C GLU A 158 3.35 2.91 16.36
N ASN A 159 4.53 3.30 15.91
CA ASN A 159 4.78 4.48 15.08
C ASN A 159 4.81 4.17 13.58
N GLY A 160 4.40 2.98 13.16
CA GLY A 160 4.37 2.57 11.75
C GLY A 160 3.47 3.49 10.92
N LEU A 161 3.92 3.81 9.71
CA LEU A 161 3.24 4.79 8.85
C LEU A 161 1.76 4.42 8.62
N ILE A 162 1.50 3.17 8.20
CA ILE A 162 0.14 2.71 7.87
C ILE A 162 -0.74 2.66 9.12
N ARG A 163 -0.20 2.21 10.25
CA ARG A 163 -0.95 2.18 11.53
C ARG A 163 -1.38 3.57 11.97
N ARG A 164 -0.50 4.56 11.91
CA ARG A 164 -0.82 5.95 12.27
C ARG A 164 -1.86 6.55 11.31
N LEU A 165 -1.66 6.39 10.01
CA LEU A 165 -2.61 6.87 9.02
C LEU A 165 -4.00 6.25 9.20
N PHE A 166 -4.06 4.95 9.52
CA PHE A 166 -5.33 4.30 9.80
C PHE A 166 -6.04 4.89 11.02
N ILE A 167 -5.34 5.05 12.13
CA ILE A 167 -5.91 5.60 13.37
C ILE A 167 -6.43 7.03 13.13
N GLU A 168 -5.62 7.88 12.46
CA GLU A 168 -6.00 9.25 12.11
C GLU A 168 -7.25 9.28 11.21
N CYS A 169 -7.24 8.53 10.11
CA CYS A 169 -8.36 8.48 9.17
C CYS A 169 -9.62 7.88 9.79
N TYR A 170 -9.45 6.87 10.66
CA TYR A 170 -10.59 6.26 11.36
C TYR A 170 -11.26 7.26 12.31
N ASP A 171 -10.49 8.00 13.10
CA ASP A 171 -11.02 9.03 14.00
C ASP A 171 -11.76 10.13 13.20
N GLU A 172 -11.15 10.63 12.11
CA GLU A 172 -11.74 11.64 11.26
C GLU A 172 -13.06 11.19 10.61
N GLU A 173 -13.07 10.02 9.94
CA GLU A 173 -14.26 9.51 9.26
C GLU A 173 -15.35 9.09 10.26
N TYR A 174 -14.96 8.59 11.45
CA TYR A 174 -15.91 8.26 12.52
C TYR A 174 -16.60 9.53 13.07
N ARG A 175 -15.82 10.58 13.37
CA ARG A 175 -16.38 11.89 13.80
C ARG A 175 -17.28 12.49 12.75
N LYS A 176 -16.88 12.46 11.51
CA LYS A 176 -17.66 12.94 10.37
C LYS A 176 -18.97 12.19 10.23
N LYS A 177 -18.95 10.90 10.45
CA LYS A 177 -20.12 10.01 10.28
C LYS A 177 -21.08 10.07 11.47
N TYR A 178 -20.56 10.00 12.69
CA TYR A 178 -21.34 9.78 13.91
C TYR A 178 -21.40 11.02 14.83
N GLY A 179 -20.72 12.09 14.51
CA GLY A 179 -20.71 13.35 15.29
C GLY A 179 -19.99 13.25 16.65
N LYS A 180 -19.29 12.16 16.94
CA LYS A 180 -18.58 11.91 18.21
C LYS A 180 -17.27 11.14 17.99
N ALA A 181 -16.36 11.21 18.96
CA ALA A 181 -15.13 10.44 18.95
C ALA A 181 -15.40 8.93 19.07
N PRO A 182 -14.59 8.07 18.43
CA PRO A 182 -14.64 6.62 18.67
C PRO A 182 -14.20 6.29 20.10
N VAL A 183 -14.81 5.27 20.71
CA VAL A 183 -14.51 4.88 22.10
C VAL A 183 -13.18 4.12 22.18
N ASN A 184 -12.93 3.18 21.28
CA ASN A 184 -11.73 2.34 21.29
C ASN A 184 -11.31 1.96 19.88
N VAL A 185 -10.45 2.78 19.27
CA VAL A 185 -9.93 2.51 17.92
C VAL A 185 -9.06 1.27 17.89
N ALA A 186 -8.32 0.99 18.98
CA ALA A 186 -7.39 -0.14 19.03
C ALA A 186 -8.10 -1.51 18.95
N ALA A 187 -9.38 -1.59 19.33
CA ALA A 187 -10.14 -2.83 19.27
C ALA A 187 -10.67 -3.15 17.87
N VAL A 188 -10.87 -2.14 17.02
CA VAL A 188 -11.52 -2.35 15.71
C VAL A 188 -10.56 -2.81 14.62
N HIS A 189 -9.25 -2.80 14.86
CA HIS A 189 -8.27 -3.20 13.86
C HIS A 189 -7.16 -4.08 14.42
N ASN A 190 -6.71 -5.06 13.65
CA ASN A 190 -5.55 -5.86 14.01
C ASN A 190 -4.81 -6.39 12.77
N GLY A 191 -3.58 -6.87 12.98
CA GLY A 191 -2.74 -7.41 11.92
C GLY A 191 -2.63 -8.93 11.99
N TYR A 192 -2.86 -9.59 10.86
CA TYR A 192 -2.55 -10.99 10.62
C TYR A 192 -1.29 -11.08 9.77
N PHE A 193 -0.19 -11.52 10.38
CA PHE A 193 1.09 -11.68 9.70
C PHE A 193 1.59 -13.11 9.90
N ALA A 194 1.64 -13.90 8.84
CA ALA A 194 2.20 -15.24 8.88
C ALA A 194 3.69 -15.19 9.24
N LYS A 195 4.16 -16.18 10.03
CA LYS A 195 5.60 -16.32 10.32
C LYS A 195 6.36 -16.56 9.02
N THR A 196 7.20 -15.62 8.62
CA THR A 196 8.28 -15.94 7.67
C THR A 196 9.36 -16.73 8.40
N GLY A 197 9.92 -17.77 7.76
CA GLY A 197 10.84 -18.74 8.40
C GLY A 197 12.20 -18.21 8.89
N LYS A 198 12.36 -16.88 9.02
CA LYS A 198 13.47 -16.20 9.70
C LYS A 198 12.87 -15.31 10.79
N GLY A 199 12.59 -15.94 11.94
CA GLY A 199 11.87 -15.36 13.03
C GLY A 199 12.58 -14.20 13.74
N GLU A 200 12.28 -12.97 13.39
CA GLU A 200 12.40 -11.85 14.30
C GLU A 200 11.02 -11.52 14.86
N TRP A 201 10.72 -12.15 15.98
CA TRP A 201 9.53 -11.83 16.78
C TRP A 201 10.00 -11.07 18.02
N THR A 202 9.25 -10.04 18.40
CA THR A 202 9.43 -9.39 19.70
C THR A 202 9.35 -10.46 20.80
N ASN A 203 10.41 -10.59 21.59
CA ASN A 203 10.61 -11.61 22.63
C ASN A 203 9.70 -11.47 23.85
N SER A 204 8.48 -10.96 23.74
CA SER A 204 7.55 -10.91 24.85
C SER A 204 6.47 -11.98 24.72
N GLU A 205 6.36 -12.81 25.73
CA GLU A 205 5.37 -13.88 25.87
C GLU A 205 3.92 -13.36 25.67
N ALA A 206 3.62 -12.17 26.17
CA ALA A 206 2.34 -11.49 26.00
C ALA A 206 2.04 -11.13 24.53
N ALA A 207 3.03 -10.73 23.73
CA ALA A 207 2.86 -10.44 22.31
C ALA A 207 2.64 -11.71 21.49
N MET A 208 3.28 -12.83 21.88
CA MET A 208 3.08 -14.14 21.27
C MET A 208 1.67 -14.69 21.51
N LEU A 209 1.17 -14.58 22.74
CA LEU A 209 -0.19 -14.98 23.11
C LEU A 209 -1.24 -14.15 22.36
N LYS A 210 -1.08 -12.84 22.34
CA LYS A 210 -1.99 -11.93 21.60
C LYS A 210 -2.03 -12.22 20.11
N ASN A 211 -0.89 -12.53 19.49
CA ASN A 211 -0.82 -12.91 18.08
C ASN A 211 -1.46 -14.27 17.82
N ALA A 212 -1.36 -15.23 18.73
CA ALA A 212 -2.03 -16.52 18.63
C ALA A 212 -3.55 -16.40 18.72
N GLU A 213 -4.07 -15.59 19.64
CA GLU A 213 -5.50 -15.31 19.75
C GLU A 213 -6.08 -14.67 18.50
N ILE A 214 -5.39 -13.67 17.93
CA ILE A 214 -5.82 -13.02 16.69
C ILE A 214 -5.73 -13.98 15.50
N PHE A 215 -4.70 -14.83 15.44
CA PHE A 215 -4.62 -15.88 14.44
C PHE A 215 -5.82 -16.83 14.52
N ASP A 216 -6.12 -17.32 15.71
CA ASP A 216 -7.25 -18.24 15.92
C ASP A 216 -8.59 -17.57 15.59
N LEU A 217 -8.79 -16.32 15.99
CA LEU A 217 -9.99 -15.56 15.67
C LEU A 217 -10.18 -15.41 14.15
N ILE A 218 -9.13 -15.01 13.41
CA ILE A 218 -9.24 -14.76 11.97
C ILE A 218 -9.35 -16.07 11.18
N MET A 219 -8.59 -17.11 11.57
CA MET A 219 -8.44 -18.33 10.76
C MET A 219 -9.41 -19.45 11.13
N ARG A 220 -9.76 -19.56 12.39
CA ARG A 220 -10.48 -20.74 12.94
C ARG A 220 -11.85 -20.39 13.50
N ASP A 221 -11.96 -19.30 14.25
CA ASP A 221 -13.20 -18.91 14.93
C ASP A 221 -13.99 -17.89 14.10
N LYS A 222 -14.41 -18.33 12.91
CA LYS A 222 -15.15 -17.47 11.98
C LYS A 222 -16.48 -16.99 12.56
N GLU A 223 -17.15 -17.80 13.37
CA GLU A 223 -18.44 -17.43 13.99
C GLU A 223 -18.26 -16.26 14.95
N ARG A 224 -17.26 -16.34 15.83
CA ARG A 224 -16.91 -15.24 16.72
C ARG A 224 -16.49 -13.99 15.94
N LEU A 225 -15.63 -14.13 14.92
CA LEU A 225 -15.21 -13.00 14.09
C LEU A 225 -16.40 -12.28 13.45
N LEU A 226 -17.44 -13.02 13.09
CA LEU A 226 -18.64 -12.48 12.45
C LEU A 226 -19.71 -11.99 13.46
N SER A 227 -19.55 -12.25 14.76
CA SER A 227 -20.41 -11.71 15.80
C SER A 227 -20.28 -10.19 15.90
N PHE A 228 -21.38 -9.51 16.20
CA PHE A 228 -21.35 -8.07 16.51
C PHE A 228 -20.71 -7.74 17.86
N ASP A 229 -20.56 -8.74 18.76
CA ASP A 229 -19.88 -8.58 20.05
C ASP A 229 -18.33 -8.53 19.87
N GLU A 230 -17.80 -9.08 18.78
CA GLU A 230 -16.39 -8.98 18.45
C GLU A 230 -16.12 -7.63 17.75
N PRO A 231 -15.30 -6.74 18.35
CA PRO A 231 -15.09 -5.39 17.80
C PRO A 231 -14.22 -5.35 16.55
N LEU A 232 -13.44 -6.40 16.23
CA LEU A 232 -12.54 -6.43 15.08
C LEU A 232 -13.32 -6.32 13.76
N GLU A 233 -13.02 -5.28 12.98
CA GLU A 233 -13.64 -4.97 11.68
C GLU A 233 -12.62 -4.76 10.55
N PHE A 234 -11.38 -4.38 10.88
CA PHE A 234 -10.32 -4.09 9.92
C PHE A 234 -9.12 -4.99 10.15
N ILE A 235 -8.78 -5.78 9.14
CA ILE A 235 -7.70 -6.77 9.18
C ILE A 235 -6.58 -6.30 8.28
N PHE A 236 -5.34 -6.28 8.79
CA PHE A 236 -4.13 -5.98 8.02
C PHE A 236 -3.34 -7.27 7.77
N SER A 237 -2.87 -7.49 6.54
CA SER A 237 -2.06 -8.65 6.17
C SER A 237 -0.95 -8.26 5.20
N HIS A 238 0.20 -8.96 5.27
CA HIS A 238 1.36 -8.71 4.39
C HIS A 238 1.26 -9.45 3.06
N SER A 239 0.67 -10.61 3.03
CA SER A 239 0.46 -11.40 1.82
C SER A 239 -0.97 -11.89 1.80
N ALA A 240 -1.41 -12.45 0.68
CA ALA A 240 -2.69 -13.13 0.65
C ALA A 240 -2.81 -14.02 1.87
N LEU A 241 -3.84 -13.80 2.68
CA LEU A 241 -4.25 -14.73 3.72
C LEU A 241 -4.25 -16.11 3.06
N GLY A 242 -3.57 -17.09 3.64
CA GLY A 242 -3.15 -18.35 3.01
C GLY A 242 -4.15 -18.95 2.04
N VAL A 243 -3.67 -19.69 1.09
CA VAL A 243 -4.51 -20.36 0.07
C VAL A 243 -5.67 -21.08 0.75
N GLY A 244 -6.90 -20.71 0.38
CA GLY A 244 -8.12 -21.29 0.95
C GLY A 244 -8.75 -20.52 2.11
N TRP A 245 -8.19 -19.39 2.57
CA TRP A 245 -8.92 -18.51 3.47
C TRP A 245 -10.03 -17.77 2.73
N ASP A 246 -11.25 -18.05 3.13
CA ASP A 246 -12.45 -17.46 2.57
C ASP A 246 -13.33 -16.91 3.70
N ASN A 247 -13.67 -15.63 3.61
CA ASN A 247 -14.62 -15.01 4.53
C ASN A 247 -15.63 -14.18 3.73
N PRO A 248 -16.90 -14.62 3.70
CA PRO A 248 -17.93 -13.97 2.90
C PRO A 248 -18.24 -12.54 3.34
N ASN A 249 -17.83 -12.15 4.53
CA ASN A 249 -18.08 -10.83 5.09
C ASN A 249 -16.96 -9.81 4.82
N ILE A 250 -15.94 -10.17 4.05
CA ILE A 250 -15.01 -9.19 3.48
C ILE A 250 -15.71 -8.45 2.34
N PHE A 251 -16.03 -7.20 2.59
CA PHE A 251 -16.72 -6.33 1.62
C PHE A 251 -15.80 -5.27 1.01
N ASN A 252 -14.67 -4.99 1.62
CA ASN A 252 -13.69 -4.03 1.11
C ASN A 252 -12.30 -4.66 1.18
N ILE A 253 -11.54 -4.50 0.11
CA ILE A 253 -10.13 -4.89 0.03
C ILE A 253 -9.37 -3.66 -0.45
N CYS A 254 -8.31 -3.30 0.28
CA CYS A 254 -7.41 -2.21 -0.05
C CYS A 254 -5.99 -2.72 -0.10
N THR A 255 -5.27 -2.43 -1.18
CA THR A 255 -3.87 -2.79 -1.33
C THR A 255 -3.00 -1.53 -1.19
N LEU A 256 -2.17 -1.51 -0.16
CA LEU A 256 -1.24 -0.43 0.16
C LEU A 256 0.19 -0.88 -0.16
N ASN A 257 0.52 -0.90 -1.44
CA ASN A 257 1.84 -1.30 -1.90
C ASN A 257 2.71 -0.09 -2.21
N GLU A 258 3.99 -0.18 -1.86
CA GLU A 258 4.98 0.83 -2.24
C GLU A 258 5.36 0.73 -3.73
N THR A 259 5.04 -0.38 -4.37
CA THR A 259 5.23 -0.60 -5.82
C THR A 259 3.90 -0.51 -6.53
N GLU A 260 3.80 0.33 -7.55
CA GLU A 260 2.66 0.31 -8.46
C GLU A 260 2.69 -1.01 -9.24
N SER A 261 1.78 -1.93 -8.89
CA SER A 261 1.40 -2.98 -9.82
C SER A 261 0.57 -2.34 -10.90
N VAL A 262 1.15 -2.11 -12.07
CA VAL A 262 0.38 -1.85 -13.28
C VAL A 262 -0.25 -3.19 -13.67
N ILE A 263 -1.53 -3.36 -13.39
CA ILE A 263 -2.36 -4.40 -14.00
C ILE A 263 -2.60 -4.01 -15.46
#